data_76e8880b257de7d1babb727b3eb143d9
#
_entry.id   76e8880b257de7d1babb727b3eb143d9
#
_cell.length_a   1.000
_cell.length_b   1.000
_cell.length_c   1.000
_cell.angle_alpha   90.00
_cell.angle_beta   90.00
_cell.angle_gamma   90.00
#
_symmetry.space_group_name_H-M   'P 1'
#
loop_
_entity.id
_entity.type
_entity.pdbx_description
1 polymer ?
#
loop_
_entity_poly.entity_id
_entity_poly.type
_entity_poly.pdbx_seq_one_letter_code
_entity_poly.pdbx_strand_id
1 'polypeptide(L)'
;ALAYGSNYLITLVTQCLDLLRHAGLEDPQRLVAPLLGASLDNALRWGDQALTGPVARGDAASVAVHVRAIEEVSSEAASAYRALGRLTADRAVGAGLLKARDAEALLEVLGEGRGR
;
A
#
# COMPACT_ATOMS: atom_id res chain seq x y z
N ALA A 1 -2.73 -18.89 7.66
CA ALA A 1 -3.66 -17.76 7.44
C ALA A 1 -3.63 -16.77 8.60
N LEU A 2 -3.78 -17.27 9.84
CA LEU A 2 -3.86 -16.38 11.00
C LEU A 2 -2.58 -15.57 11.20
N ALA A 3 -1.42 -16.23 11.06
CA ALA A 3 -0.14 -15.53 11.20
C ALA A 3 0.04 -14.48 10.11
N TYR A 4 -0.39 -14.79 8.90
CA TYR A 4 -0.32 -13.85 7.79
C TYR A 4 -1.10 -12.57 8.12
N GLY A 5 -2.35 -12.73 8.53
CA GLY A 5 -3.19 -11.59 8.82
C GLY A 5 -2.81 -10.84 10.09
N SER A 6 -2.33 -11.56 11.10
CA SER A 6 -2.04 -10.95 12.39
C SER A 6 -0.62 -10.38 12.45
N ASN A 7 0.37 -11.21 12.19
CA ASN A 7 1.76 -10.79 12.37
C ASN A 7 2.21 -9.82 11.28
N TYR A 8 1.77 -10.04 10.06
CA TYR A 8 2.19 -9.14 8.98
C TYR A 8 1.44 -7.83 9.01
N LEU A 9 0.25 -7.82 9.62
CA LEU A 9 -0.41 -6.55 9.91
C LEU A 9 0.45 -5.71 10.86
N ILE A 10 1.00 -6.34 11.91
CA ILE A 10 1.85 -5.62 12.85
C ILE A 10 3.09 -5.07 12.14
N THR A 11 3.73 -5.88 11.30
CA THR A 11 4.90 -5.43 10.54
C THR A 11 4.55 -4.25 9.64
N LEU A 12 3.42 -4.35 8.94
CA LEU A 12 2.99 -3.28 8.04
C LEU A 12 2.76 -1.98 8.79
N VAL A 13 2.07 -2.06 9.92
CA VAL A 13 1.78 -0.87 10.74
C VAL A 13 3.07 -0.27 11.29
N THR A 14 3.98 -1.10 11.79
CA THR A 14 5.24 -0.57 12.34
C THR A 14 6.11 0.06 11.26
N GLN A 15 6.13 -0.50 10.06
CA GLN A 15 6.83 0.14 8.94
C GLN A 15 6.21 1.48 8.59
N CYS A 16 4.90 1.56 8.59
CA CYS A 16 4.21 2.82 8.36
C CYS A 16 4.62 3.87 9.38
N LEU A 17 4.66 3.49 10.66
CA LEU A 17 5.07 4.41 11.71
C LEU A 17 6.52 4.84 11.55
N ASP A 18 7.40 3.91 11.18
CA ASP A 18 8.80 4.24 10.95
C ASP A 18 8.98 5.24 9.80
N LEU A 19 8.24 5.05 8.72
CA LEU A 19 8.28 5.98 7.59
C LEU A 19 7.81 7.37 8.00
N LEU A 20 6.78 7.45 8.82
CA LEU A 20 6.28 8.73 9.30
C LEU A 20 7.27 9.41 10.23
N ARG A 21 7.94 8.65 11.11
CA ARG A 21 8.98 9.21 11.96
C ARG A 21 10.15 9.70 11.13
N HIS A 22 10.51 8.97 10.10
CA HIS A 22 11.57 9.40 9.20
C HIS A 22 11.20 10.72 8.51
N ALA A 23 9.92 10.93 8.25
CA ALA A 23 9.43 12.17 7.65
C ALA A 23 9.30 13.31 8.66
N GLY A 24 9.61 13.06 9.93
CA GLY A 24 9.67 14.10 10.95
C GLY A 24 8.51 14.13 11.93
N LEU A 25 7.55 13.20 11.82
CA LEU A 25 6.46 13.15 12.79
C LEU A 25 6.93 12.48 14.07
N GLU A 26 6.68 13.13 15.20
CA GLU A 26 7.15 12.64 16.50
C GLU A 26 6.23 11.61 17.12
N ASP A 27 4.94 11.70 16.82
CA ASP A 27 3.95 10.83 17.45
C ASP A 27 2.99 10.32 16.36
N PRO A 28 3.50 9.54 15.39
CA PRO A 28 2.69 9.16 14.23
C PRO A 28 1.51 8.26 14.58
N GLN A 29 1.60 7.48 15.65
CA GLN A 29 0.52 6.58 16.02
C GLN A 29 -0.77 7.32 16.33
N ARG A 30 -0.69 8.52 16.90
CA ARG A 30 -1.88 9.31 17.16
C ARG A 30 -2.54 9.78 15.88
N LEU A 31 -1.70 10.10 14.90
CA LEU A 31 -2.20 10.55 13.59
C LEU A 31 -2.90 9.44 12.85
N VAL A 32 -2.29 8.25 12.81
CA VAL A 32 -2.81 7.18 11.94
C VAL A 32 -3.80 6.25 12.62
N ALA A 33 -3.93 6.28 13.96
CA ALA A 33 -4.79 5.33 14.64
C ALA A 33 -6.23 5.35 14.13
N PRO A 34 -6.89 6.53 13.96
CA PRO A 34 -8.25 6.52 13.44
C PRO A 34 -8.32 5.98 12.01
N LEU A 35 -7.34 6.30 11.19
CA LEU A 35 -7.31 5.84 9.80
C LEU A 35 -7.15 4.34 9.73
N LEU A 36 -6.17 3.78 10.46
CA LEU A 36 -5.90 2.35 10.42
C LEU A 36 -7.06 1.56 11.04
N GLY A 37 -7.65 2.09 12.12
CA GLY A 37 -8.81 1.44 12.72
C GLY A 37 -9.98 1.38 11.77
N ALA A 38 -10.25 2.48 11.07
CA ALA A 38 -11.32 2.51 10.08
C ALA A 38 -11.02 1.58 8.90
N SER A 39 -9.76 1.53 8.46
CA SER A 39 -9.38 0.63 7.37
C SER A 39 -9.60 -0.82 7.73
N LEU A 40 -9.23 -1.21 8.95
CA LEU A 40 -9.43 -2.58 9.41
C LEU A 40 -10.92 -2.91 9.47
N ASP A 41 -11.71 -2.02 10.07
CA ASP A 41 -13.15 -2.24 10.19
C ASP A 41 -13.81 -2.37 8.81
N ASN A 42 -13.43 -1.49 7.89
CA ASN A 42 -13.98 -1.50 6.54
C ASN A 42 -13.57 -2.76 5.76
N ALA A 43 -12.32 -3.20 5.94
CA ALA A 43 -11.86 -4.42 5.29
C ALA A 43 -12.67 -5.64 5.75
N LEU A 44 -12.95 -5.71 7.05
CA LEU A 44 -13.72 -6.83 7.59
C LEU A 44 -15.18 -6.81 7.13
N ARG A 45 -15.74 -5.61 6.92
CA ARG A 45 -17.14 -5.47 6.49
C ARG A 45 -17.30 -5.60 4.97
N TRP A 46 -16.42 -5.00 4.21
CA TRP A 46 -16.63 -4.79 2.78
C TRP A 46 -15.60 -5.46 1.88
N GLY A 47 -14.53 -6.02 2.47
CA GLY A 47 -13.49 -6.68 1.69
C GLY A 47 -12.89 -5.74 0.67
N ASP A 48 -12.74 -6.22 -0.56
CA ASP A 48 -12.09 -5.45 -1.62
C ASP A 48 -12.81 -4.15 -1.96
N GLN A 49 -14.11 -4.06 -1.67
CA GLN A 49 -14.84 -2.81 -1.92
C GLN A 49 -14.38 -1.68 -1.01
N ALA A 50 -13.63 -1.99 0.05
CA ALA A 50 -13.07 -0.98 0.93
C ALA A 50 -11.80 -0.33 0.37
N LEU A 51 -11.25 -0.86 -0.73
CA LEU A 51 -10.00 -0.34 -1.28
C LEU A 51 -10.16 1.12 -1.71
N THR A 52 -9.19 1.94 -1.31
CA THR A 52 -9.09 3.35 -1.68
C THR A 52 -7.63 3.64 -2.00
N GLY A 53 -7.29 4.89 -2.19
CA GLY A 53 -5.92 5.28 -2.41
C GLY A 53 -5.52 5.27 -3.87
N PRO A 54 -4.25 5.61 -4.15
CA PRO A 54 -3.83 5.84 -5.54
C PRO A 54 -3.83 4.59 -6.39
N VAL A 55 -3.54 3.42 -5.84
CA VAL A 55 -3.56 2.20 -6.64
C VAL A 55 -4.99 1.91 -7.12
N ALA A 56 -5.96 1.98 -6.20
CA ALA A 56 -7.35 1.72 -6.57
C ALA A 56 -7.89 2.73 -7.58
N ARG A 57 -7.33 3.95 -7.59
CA ARG A 57 -7.73 4.99 -8.53
C ARG A 57 -6.96 4.94 -9.85
N GLY A 58 -5.96 4.07 -9.96
CA GLY A 58 -5.15 4.04 -11.17
C GLY A 58 -4.16 5.19 -11.28
N ASP A 59 -3.81 5.81 -10.17
CA ASP A 59 -2.95 6.99 -10.14
C ASP A 59 -1.48 6.57 -10.12
N ALA A 60 -0.98 6.20 -11.29
CA ALA A 60 0.39 5.69 -11.44
C ALA A 60 1.44 6.73 -11.06
N ALA A 61 1.14 8.01 -11.31
CA ALA A 61 2.11 9.08 -10.98
C ALA A 61 2.34 9.18 -9.48
N SER A 62 1.27 9.15 -8.69
CA SER A 62 1.40 9.17 -7.23
C SER A 62 2.11 7.93 -6.72
N VAL A 63 1.79 6.77 -7.28
CA VAL A 63 2.44 5.52 -6.88
C VAL A 63 3.94 5.59 -7.17
N ALA A 64 4.33 6.14 -8.31
CA ALA A 64 5.75 6.31 -8.65
C ALA A 64 6.47 7.19 -7.63
N VAL A 65 5.83 8.27 -7.21
CA VAL A 65 6.40 9.16 -6.18
C VAL A 65 6.58 8.40 -4.87
N HIS A 66 5.58 7.62 -4.47
CA HIS A 66 5.65 6.83 -3.24
C HIS A 66 6.79 5.82 -3.28
N VAL A 67 6.92 5.11 -4.41
CA VAL A 67 7.99 4.11 -4.55
C VAL A 67 9.35 4.77 -4.37
N ARG A 68 9.58 5.90 -5.03
CA ARG A 68 10.86 6.60 -4.92
C ARG A 68 11.13 7.08 -3.50
N ALA A 69 10.12 7.64 -2.86
CA ALA A 69 10.28 8.16 -1.49
C ALA A 69 10.59 7.03 -0.51
N ILE A 70 9.90 5.91 -0.63
CA ILE A 70 10.14 4.76 0.25
C ILE A 70 11.51 4.15 -0.04
N GLU A 71 11.89 4.08 -1.32
CA GLU A 71 13.19 3.54 -1.72
C GLU A 71 14.35 4.29 -1.05
N GLU A 72 14.20 5.60 -0.90
CA GLU A 72 15.23 6.41 -0.26
C GLU A 72 15.40 6.08 1.22
N VAL A 73 14.36 5.55 1.86
CA VAL A 73 14.41 5.18 3.26
C VAL A 73 14.84 3.73 3.43
N SER A 74 14.26 2.83 2.64
CA SER A 74 14.49 1.39 2.81
C SER A 74 14.11 0.68 1.51
N SER A 75 15.07 -0.01 0.91
CA SER A 75 14.79 -0.80 -0.29
C SER A 75 13.86 -1.97 0.02
N GLU A 76 13.95 -2.52 1.24
CA GLU A 76 13.08 -3.60 1.64
C GLU A 76 11.64 -3.15 1.79
N ALA A 77 11.43 -1.98 2.38
CA ALA A 77 10.09 -1.41 2.49
C ALA A 77 9.52 -1.12 1.10
N ALA A 78 10.36 -0.64 0.18
CA ALA A 78 9.91 -0.39 -1.19
C ALA A 78 9.52 -1.68 -1.89
N SER A 79 10.26 -2.77 -1.68
CA SER A 79 9.89 -4.08 -2.23
C SER A 79 8.54 -4.54 -1.71
N ALA A 80 8.30 -4.38 -0.41
CA ALA A 80 7.01 -4.73 0.20
C ALA A 80 5.89 -3.87 -0.37
N TYR A 81 6.14 -2.57 -0.51
CA TYR A 81 5.16 -1.66 -1.10
C TYR A 81 4.79 -2.09 -2.51
N ARG A 82 5.79 -2.41 -3.33
CA ARG A 82 5.54 -2.84 -4.72
C ARG A 82 4.74 -4.13 -4.76
N ALA A 83 5.10 -5.10 -3.93
CA ALA A 83 4.41 -6.40 -3.91
C ALA A 83 2.94 -6.22 -3.49
N LEU A 84 2.70 -5.49 -2.41
CA LEU A 84 1.34 -5.22 -1.96
C LEU A 84 0.58 -4.38 -2.96
N GLY A 85 1.25 -3.44 -3.62
CA GLY A 85 0.64 -2.64 -4.66
C GLY A 85 0.14 -3.47 -5.82
N ARG A 86 0.93 -4.45 -6.26
CA ARG A 86 0.51 -5.36 -7.34
C ARG A 86 -0.70 -6.18 -6.93
N LEU A 87 -0.67 -6.71 -5.71
CA LEU A 87 -1.81 -7.48 -5.20
C LEU A 87 -3.05 -6.60 -5.09
N THR A 88 -2.87 -5.35 -4.65
CA THR A 88 -3.98 -4.41 -4.54
C THR A 88 -4.57 -4.08 -5.90
N ALA A 89 -3.72 -3.87 -6.91
CA ALA A 89 -4.19 -3.60 -8.26
C ALA A 89 -5.03 -4.78 -8.79
N ASP A 90 -4.56 -6.01 -8.57
CA ASP A 90 -5.30 -7.19 -8.98
C ASP A 90 -6.66 -7.27 -8.30
N ARG A 91 -6.70 -7.01 -7.00
CA ARG A 91 -7.96 -7.03 -6.26
C ARG A 91 -8.91 -5.93 -6.71
N ALA A 92 -8.36 -4.75 -6.98
CA ALA A 92 -9.18 -3.62 -7.45
C ALA A 92 -9.81 -3.93 -8.81
N VAL A 93 -9.04 -4.55 -9.71
CA VAL A 93 -9.59 -4.97 -11.00
C VAL A 93 -10.69 -6.01 -10.79
N GLY A 94 -10.43 -7.02 -9.96
CA GLY A 94 -11.40 -8.08 -9.70
C GLY A 94 -12.68 -7.57 -9.05
N ALA A 95 -12.58 -6.50 -8.27
CA ALA A 95 -13.74 -5.90 -7.60
C ALA A 95 -14.48 -4.88 -8.46
N GLY A 96 -13.99 -4.62 -9.66
CA GLY A 96 -14.63 -3.63 -10.56
C GLY A 96 -14.31 -2.19 -10.23
N LEU A 97 -13.34 -1.94 -9.37
CA LEU A 97 -12.95 -0.59 -8.98
C LEU A 97 -11.95 0.03 -9.95
N LEU A 98 -11.21 -0.79 -10.66
CA LEU A 98 -10.13 -0.36 -11.54
C LEU A 98 -10.25 -1.13 -12.85
N LYS A 99 -10.13 -0.42 -13.96
CA LYS A 99 -10.16 -1.07 -15.27
C LYS A 99 -8.80 -1.71 -15.54
N ALA A 100 -8.82 -2.87 -16.21
CA ALA A 100 -7.59 -3.58 -16.51
C ALA A 100 -6.58 -2.72 -17.27
N ARG A 101 -7.04 -1.88 -18.20
CA ARG A 101 -6.14 -1.01 -18.95
C ARG A 101 -5.46 0.02 -18.08
N ASP A 102 -6.15 0.48 -17.02
CA ASP A 102 -5.58 1.46 -16.10
C ASP A 102 -4.59 0.80 -15.15
N ALA A 103 -4.74 -0.50 -14.93
CA ALA A 103 -3.81 -1.25 -14.10
C ALA A 103 -2.45 -1.44 -14.78
N GLU A 104 -2.40 -1.37 -16.10
CA GLU A 104 -1.14 -1.60 -16.81
C GLU A 104 -0.06 -0.60 -16.43
N ALA A 105 -0.42 0.69 -16.36
CA ALA A 105 0.55 1.71 -15.97
C ALA A 105 0.99 1.54 -14.53
N LEU A 106 0.07 1.12 -13.66
CA LEU A 106 0.42 0.84 -12.27
C LEU A 106 1.39 -0.31 -12.17
N LEU A 107 1.15 -1.40 -12.91
CA LEU A 107 2.01 -2.58 -12.83
C LEU A 107 3.39 -2.28 -13.36
N GLU A 108 3.52 -1.37 -14.31
CA GLU A 108 4.81 -0.93 -14.78
C GLU A 108 5.60 -0.24 -13.68
N VAL A 109 4.95 0.67 -12.97
CA VAL A 109 5.58 1.41 -11.87
C VAL A 109 5.93 0.47 -10.72
N LEU A 110 5.05 -0.50 -10.46
CA LEU A 110 5.21 -1.42 -9.33
C LEU A 110 6.07 -2.63 -9.69
N GLY A 111 6.52 -2.72 -10.93
CA GLY A 111 7.38 -3.81 -11.38
C GLY A 111 8.66 -3.85 -10.57
N GLU A 112 9.01 -5.06 -10.12
CA GLU A 112 10.10 -5.23 -9.22
C GLU A 112 11.40 -5.28 -9.95
N GLY A 113 12.27 -4.34 -9.66
CA GLY A 113 13.64 -4.41 -10.10
C GLY A 113 13.85 -4.56 -11.57
N ARG A 114 12.88 -4.27 -12.33
CA ARG A 114 12.99 -4.40 -13.74
C ARG A 114 14.03 -3.48 -14.30
N GLY A 115 14.80 -3.97 -15.26
CA GLY A 115 15.85 -3.17 -15.81
C GLY A 115 17.14 -3.21 -15.03
N ARG A 116 17.13 -3.94 -13.93
CA ARG A 116 18.34 -4.11 -13.17
C ARG A 116 19.18 -5.09 -13.75
#